data_d0486f79e08c8a40f925cbf505cbb888
#
_entry.id   d0486f79e08c8a40f925cbf505cbb888
#
_cell.length_a   1.000
_cell.length_b   1.000
_cell.length_c   1.000
_cell.angle_alpha   90.00
_cell.angle_beta   90.00
_cell.angle_gamma   90.00
#
_symmetry.space_group_name_H-M   'P 1'
#
loop_
_entity.id
_entity.type
_entity.pdbx_description
1 polymer ?
#
loop_
_entity_poly.entity_id
_entity_poly.type
_entity_poly.pdbx_seq_one_letter_code
_entity_poly.pdbx_strand_id
1 'polypeptide(L)'
;MSKIYFQGTFGAYSHLAALSIDPKAEILPCKTFDECFNKASEEPDSRILIPESNRITGNIGIEYLIFKHRLNIYKEHFQKIEHNLLGQPGAKLKDIKEVYSHAQGLSQCSKFIKENKLAEHIRADTAGSAEMISKTKDIKQSAIASSLSAEIYGLEVIKKKYRKRKWKFDKVFSYGEKYFSTRI
;
A
#
# COMPACT_ATOMS: atom_id res chain seq x y z
N MET A 1 23.71 -2.64 1.41
CA MET A 1 22.37 -3.09 1.84
C MET A 1 21.41 -2.77 0.71
N SER A 2 20.64 -3.75 0.21
CA SER A 2 19.73 -3.48 -0.91
C SER A 2 18.61 -2.53 -0.50
N LYS A 3 18.17 -1.66 -1.41
CA LYS A 3 17.08 -0.72 -1.19
C LYS A 3 15.89 -1.07 -2.09
N ILE A 4 14.67 -0.88 -1.60
CA ILE A 4 13.46 -1.00 -2.39
C ILE A 4 12.64 0.28 -2.26
N TYR A 5 12.51 1.00 -3.37
CA TYR A 5 11.67 2.19 -3.47
C TYR A 5 10.26 1.81 -3.89
N PHE A 6 9.25 2.44 -3.32
CA PHE A 6 7.86 2.25 -3.70
C PHE A 6 7.08 3.57 -3.62
N GLN A 7 6.10 3.75 -4.49
CA GLN A 7 5.22 4.91 -4.41
C GLN A 7 4.16 4.69 -3.33
N GLY A 8 4.05 5.62 -2.39
CA GLY A 8 3.08 5.60 -1.29
C GLY A 8 3.66 6.00 0.06
N THR A 9 2.99 5.55 1.10
CA THR A 9 3.30 5.86 2.51
C THR A 9 3.62 4.56 3.26
N PHE A 10 4.42 4.63 4.33
CA PHE A 10 4.67 3.48 5.19
C PHE A 10 3.36 2.84 5.65
N GLY A 11 3.32 1.51 5.67
CA GLY A 11 2.09 0.76 5.95
C GLY A 11 1.22 0.45 4.73
N ALA A 12 1.50 1.02 3.56
CA ALA A 12 0.81 0.69 2.32
C ALA A 12 1.00 -0.80 1.94
N TYR A 13 0.13 -1.33 1.07
CA TYR A 13 0.28 -2.70 0.57
C TYR A 13 1.56 -2.90 -0.25
N SER A 14 2.06 -1.85 -0.91
CA SER A 14 3.38 -1.87 -1.54
C SER A 14 4.51 -2.01 -0.51
N HIS A 15 4.39 -1.40 0.68
CA HIS A 15 5.33 -1.61 1.78
C HIS A 15 5.32 -3.08 2.24
N LEU A 16 4.13 -3.66 2.46
CA LEU A 16 3.99 -5.08 2.80
C LEU A 16 4.60 -6.00 1.75
N ALA A 17 4.38 -5.70 0.47
CA ALA A 17 4.94 -6.46 -0.63
C ALA A 17 6.47 -6.37 -0.67
N ALA A 18 7.04 -5.20 -0.46
CA ALA A 18 8.48 -4.99 -0.40
C ALA A 18 9.13 -5.78 0.75
N LEU A 19 8.54 -5.75 1.94
CA LEU A 19 8.96 -6.57 3.09
C LEU A 19 8.91 -8.08 2.80
N SER A 20 7.87 -8.51 2.06
CA SER A 20 7.73 -9.93 1.68
C SER A 20 8.73 -10.36 0.61
N ILE A 21 9.15 -9.45 -0.28
CA ILE A 21 10.12 -9.70 -1.34
C ILE A 21 11.53 -9.80 -0.78
N ASP A 22 11.90 -8.88 0.08
CA ASP A 22 13.21 -8.81 0.71
C ASP A 22 13.13 -8.18 2.13
N PRO A 23 12.99 -9.02 3.17
CA PRO A 23 12.88 -8.53 4.55
C PRO A 23 14.15 -7.82 5.08
N LYS A 24 15.28 -7.95 4.37
CA LYS A 24 16.56 -7.35 4.76
C LYS A 24 16.85 -6.04 4.02
N ALA A 25 16.05 -5.70 3.02
CA ALA A 25 16.21 -4.46 2.29
C ALA A 25 15.75 -3.26 3.13
N GLU A 26 16.39 -2.14 2.92
CA GLU A 26 15.87 -0.84 3.34
C GLU A 26 14.71 -0.45 2.42
N ILE A 27 13.51 -0.28 2.99
CA ILE A 27 12.30 -0.01 2.21
C ILE A 27 11.93 1.46 2.35
N LEU A 28 11.86 2.17 1.22
CA LEU A 28 11.80 3.62 1.16
C LEU A 28 10.57 4.09 0.37
N PRO A 29 9.67 4.86 1.02
CA PRO A 29 8.52 5.44 0.33
C PRO A 29 8.94 6.64 -0.51
N CYS A 30 8.26 6.81 -1.66
CA CYS A 30 8.37 7.96 -2.53
C CYS A 30 6.98 8.56 -2.78
N LYS A 31 6.91 9.85 -3.04
CA LYS A 31 5.64 10.53 -3.34
C LYS A 31 5.11 10.18 -4.73
N THR A 32 6.01 10.00 -5.68
CA THR A 32 5.66 9.71 -7.09
C THR A 32 6.48 8.54 -7.62
N PHE A 33 6.02 7.96 -8.73
CA PHE A 33 6.82 6.95 -9.44
C PHE A 33 8.10 7.56 -10.03
N ASP A 34 8.05 8.78 -10.57
CA ASP A 34 9.25 9.47 -11.06
C ASP A 34 10.33 9.57 -9.98
N GLU A 35 9.95 9.90 -8.75
CA GLU A 35 10.88 9.93 -7.62
C GLU A 35 11.48 8.55 -7.35
N CYS A 36 10.67 7.47 -7.39
CA CYS A 36 11.16 6.11 -7.24
C CYS A 36 12.22 5.76 -8.30
N PHE A 37 11.90 6.06 -9.56
CA PHE A 37 12.77 5.75 -10.69
C PHE A 37 14.09 6.52 -10.63
N ASN A 38 14.03 7.83 -10.34
CA ASN A 38 15.22 8.66 -10.23
C ASN A 38 16.15 8.15 -9.11
N LYS A 39 15.62 7.94 -7.91
CA LYS A 39 16.40 7.42 -6.78
C LYS A 39 17.03 6.06 -7.06
N ALA A 40 16.26 5.15 -7.67
CA ALA A 40 16.79 3.83 -7.99
C ALA A 40 17.86 3.86 -9.07
N SER A 41 17.80 4.80 -10.02
CA SER A 41 18.83 4.96 -11.05
C SER A 41 20.15 5.53 -10.51
N GLU A 42 20.09 6.27 -9.41
CA GLU A 42 21.26 6.89 -8.76
C GLU A 42 21.98 5.92 -7.81
N GLU A 43 21.32 4.83 -7.44
CA GLU A 43 21.82 3.89 -6.43
C GLU A 43 21.96 2.47 -6.98
N PRO A 44 23.19 1.97 -7.16
CA PRO A 44 23.44 0.59 -7.52
C PRO A 44 22.79 -0.39 -6.52
N ASP A 45 22.29 -1.53 -7.01
CA ASP A 45 21.61 -2.57 -6.23
C ASP A 45 20.25 -2.17 -5.62
N SER A 46 19.72 -1.00 -5.97
CA SER A 46 18.37 -0.60 -5.61
C SER A 46 17.33 -1.20 -6.55
N ARG A 47 16.09 -1.27 -6.09
CA ARG A 47 14.94 -1.81 -6.83
C ARG A 47 13.73 -0.91 -6.63
N ILE A 48 12.79 -1.00 -7.56
CA ILE A 48 11.50 -0.32 -7.47
C ILE A 48 10.40 -1.36 -7.42
N LEU A 49 9.38 -1.11 -6.62
CA LEU A 49 8.17 -1.92 -6.58
C LEU A 49 7.02 -1.20 -7.27
N ILE A 50 6.43 -1.83 -8.30
CA ILE A 50 5.34 -1.27 -9.09
C ILE A 50 4.13 -2.21 -9.05
N PRO A 51 2.94 -1.75 -8.60
CA PRO A 51 1.70 -2.49 -8.69
C PRO A 51 1.23 -2.63 -10.14
N GLU A 52 0.80 -3.84 -10.54
CA GLU A 52 0.28 -4.10 -11.90
C GLU A 52 -1.00 -3.32 -12.19
N SER A 53 -1.86 -3.05 -11.19
CA SER A 53 -3.09 -2.29 -11.33
C SER A 53 -2.85 -0.85 -11.81
N ASN A 54 -1.76 -0.24 -11.38
CA ASN A 54 -1.38 1.09 -11.83
C ASN A 54 -0.86 1.10 -13.26
N ARG A 55 -0.35 -0.03 -13.73
CA ARG A 55 0.12 -0.24 -15.10
C ARG A 55 -1.04 -0.41 -16.09
N ILE A 56 -2.11 -1.10 -15.67
CA ILE A 56 -3.28 -1.38 -16.53
C ILE A 56 -4.23 -0.18 -16.63
N THR A 57 -4.33 0.63 -15.60
CA THR A 57 -5.21 1.82 -15.59
C THR A 57 -4.68 2.99 -16.40
N GLY A 58 -3.65 2.75 -17.22
CA GLY A 58 -3.22 3.70 -18.24
C GLY A 58 -2.31 4.80 -17.73
N ASN A 59 -1.52 4.53 -16.71
CA ASN A 59 -0.43 5.43 -16.36
C ASN A 59 0.73 5.25 -17.36
N ILE A 60 0.51 5.78 -18.55
CA ILE A 60 1.45 5.77 -19.70
C ILE A 60 2.86 6.22 -19.29
N GLY A 61 2.96 7.01 -18.21
CA GLY A 61 4.23 7.47 -17.66
C GLY A 61 5.10 6.36 -17.08
N ILE A 62 4.54 5.26 -16.58
CA ILE A 62 5.32 4.19 -15.97
C ILE A 62 6.07 3.36 -17.01
N GLU A 63 5.43 3.02 -18.14
CA GLU A 63 6.09 2.32 -19.23
C GLU A 63 7.25 3.14 -19.80
N TYR A 64 7.01 4.44 -19.97
CA TYR A 64 8.06 5.36 -20.38
C TYR A 64 9.22 5.38 -19.38
N LEU A 65 8.93 5.43 -18.08
CA LEU A 65 9.96 5.43 -17.03
C LEU A 65 10.76 4.12 -17.02
N ILE A 66 10.11 2.96 -17.16
CA ILE A 66 10.78 1.65 -17.26
C ILE A 66 11.75 1.67 -18.44
N PHE A 67 11.30 2.12 -19.61
CA PHE A 67 12.12 2.21 -20.82
C PHE A 67 13.27 3.22 -20.67
N LYS A 68 12.97 4.43 -20.19
CA LYS A 68 13.94 5.51 -19.97
C LYS A 68 15.07 5.07 -19.05
N HIS A 69 14.76 4.38 -17.96
CA HIS A 69 15.71 3.95 -16.95
C HIS A 69 16.27 2.53 -17.20
N ARG A 70 15.88 1.89 -18.32
CA ARG A 70 16.36 0.55 -18.73
C ARG A 70 16.24 -0.52 -17.64
N LEU A 71 15.17 -0.46 -16.86
CA LEU A 71 14.95 -1.39 -15.77
C LEU A 71 14.34 -2.70 -16.26
N ASN A 72 14.76 -3.79 -15.64
CA ASN A 72 14.26 -5.14 -15.91
C ASN A 72 13.40 -5.66 -14.77
N ILE A 73 12.47 -6.56 -15.07
CA ILE A 73 11.69 -7.25 -14.03
C ILE A 73 12.66 -8.13 -13.24
N TYR A 74 12.79 -7.82 -11.96
CA TYR A 74 13.60 -8.59 -11.04
C TYR A 74 12.81 -9.74 -10.40
N LYS A 75 11.57 -9.46 -9.99
CA LYS A 75 10.71 -10.42 -9.32
C LYS A 75 9.23 -10.04 -9.47
N GLU A 76 8.39 -11.04 -9.58
CA GLU A 76 6.94 -10.94 -9.47
C GLU A 76 6.49 -11.39 -8.08
N HIS A 77 5.53 -10.67 -7.48
CA HIS A 77 4.96 -11.00 -6.19
C HIS A 77 3.45 -10.75 -6.18
N PHE A 78 2.72 -11.64 -5.51
CA PHE A 78 1.28 -11.52 -5.31
C PHE A 78 1.00 -11.10 -3.88
N GLN A 79 0.68 -9.82 -3.68
CA GLN A 79 0.37 -9.27 -2.37
C GLN A 79 -1.11 -9.48 -2.06
N LYS A 80 -1.39 -10.19 -0.97
CA LYS A 80 -2.74 -10.31 -0.44
C LYS A 80 -3.19 -8.99 0.16
N ILE A 81 -4.34 -8.51 -0.32
CA ILE A 81 -4.96 -7.28 0.19
C ILE A 81 -5.99 -7.64 1.25
N GLU A 82 -5.76 -7.29 2.48
CA GLU A 82 -6.69 -7.47 3.61
C GLU A 82 -6.97 -6.12 4.27
N HIS A 83 -8.17 -5.60 4.02
CA HIS A 83 -8.60 -4.36 4.64
C HIS A 83 -9.04 -4.60 6.08
N ASN A 84 -8.55 -3.79 6.99
CA ASN A 84 -8.94 -3.78 8.39
C ASN A 84 -9.50 -2.41 8.75
N LEU A 85 -10.46 -2.36 9.68
CA LEU A 85 -10.90 -1.12 10.29
C LEU A 85 -9.95 -0.80 11.42
N LEU A 86 -9.26 0.31 11.29
CA LEU A 86 -8.29 0.81 12.27
C LEU A 86 -8.87 2.01 13.00
N GLY A 87 -8.58 2.14 14.28
CA GLY A 87 -9.00 3.30 15.09
C GLY A 87 -8.02 3.58 16.21
N GLN A 88 -8.32 4.58 17.00
CA GLN A 88 -7.52 4.92 18.17
C GLN A 88 -7.52 3.77 19.19
N PRO A 89 -6.44 3.61 19.98
CA PRO A 89 -6.38 2.62 21.05
C PRO A 89 -7.58 2.74 22.00
N GLY A 90 -8.20 1.59 22.28
CA GLY A 90 -9.40 1.52 23.14
C GLY A 90 -10.73 1.85 22.46
N ALA A 91 -10.73 2.36 21.23
CA ALA A 91 -11.96 2.61 20.47
C ALA A 91 -12.67 1.30 20.12
N LYS A 92 -14.00 1.29 20.26
CA LYS A 92 -14.86 0.16 19.89
C LYS A 92 -15.68 0.51 18.66
N LEU A 93 -16.10 -0.50 17.92
CA LEU A 93 -16.89 -0.31 16.68
C LEU A 93 -18.11 0.62 16.88
N LYS A 94 -18.79 0.55 18.03
CA LYS A 94 -19.93 1.42 18.37
C LYS A 94 -19.59 2.90 18.48
N ASP A 95 -18.32 3.22 18.77
CA ASP A 95 -17.86 4.60 18.95
C ASP A 95 -17.57 5.25 17.59
N ILE A 96 -17.26 4.45 16.57
CA ILE A 96 -16.88 4.92 15.24
C ILE A 96 -18.08 5.53 14.51
N LYS A 97 -17.86 6.70 13.90
CA LYS A 97 -18.84 7.43 13.08
C LYS A 97 -18.34 7.68 11.67
N GLU A 98 -17.03 7.78 11.49
CA GLU A 98 -16.40 8.18 10.24
C GLU A 98 -15.34 7.16 9.82
N VAL A 99 -15.21 6.96 8.51
CA VAL A 99 -14.23 6.05 7.94
C VAL A 99 -13.52 6.70 6.76
N TYR A 100 -12.20 6.68 6.80
CA TYR A 100 -11.30 7.28 5.82
C TYR A 100 -10.52 6.20 5.07
N SER A 101 -10.45 6.29 3.74
CA SER A 101 -9.60 5.42 2.93
C SER A 101 -9.54 5.89 1.47
N HIS A 102 -8.73 5.21 0.66
CA HIS A 102 -8.80 5.32 -0.78
C HIS A 102 -10.17 4.83 -1.31
N ALA A 103 -10.68 5.45 -2.36
CA ALA A 103 -11.99 5.11 -2.95
C ALA A 103 -12.18 3.61 -3.19
N GLN A 104 -11.15 2.91 -3.67
CA GLN A 104 -11.20 1.46 -3.91
C GLN A 104 -11.34 0.66 -2.60
N GLY A 105 -10.67 1.08 -1.53
CA GLY A 105 -10.77 0.45 -0.20
C GLY A 105 -12.18 0.59 0.38
N LEU A 106 -12.75 1.80 0.32
CA LEU A 106 -14.14 2.08 0.74
C LEU A 106 -15.14 1.22 -0.06
N SER A 107 -15.01 1.21 -1.40
CA SER A 107 -15.87 0.42 -2.27
C SER A 107 -15.83 -1.07 -1.94
N GLN A 108 -14.65 -1.63 -1.66
CA GLN A 108 -14.50 -3.04 -1.28
C GLN A 108 -15.12 -3.35 0.09
N CYS A 109 -15.23 -2.37 0.98
CA CYS A 109 -15.81 -2.47 2.30
C CYS A 109 -17.24 -1.91 2.41
N SER A 110 -17.87 -1.50 1.30
CA SER A 110 -19.13 -0.75 1.26
C SER A 110 -20.29 -1.39 2.02
N LYS A 111 -20.41 -2.74 1.98
CA LYS A 111 -21.44 -3.44 2.75
C LYS A 111 -21.30 -3.18 4.24
N PHE A 112 -20.09 -3.35 4.76
CA PHE A 112 -19.80 -3.12 6.18
C PHE A 112 -20.03 -1.67 6.59
N ILE A 113 -19.58 -0.73 5.79
CA ILE A 113 -19.72 0.71 6.03
C ILE A 113 -21.21 1.07 6.16
N LYS A 114 -22.05 0.57 5.24
CA LYS A 114 -23.50 0.78 5.25
C LYS A 114 -24.19 0.14 6.46
N GLU A 115 -23.84 -1.12 6.78
CA GLU A 115 -24.42 -1.85 7.93
C GLU A 115 -24.12 -1.15 9.26
N ASN A 116 -22.97 -0.49 9.36
CA ASN A 116 -22.57 0.26 10.57
C ASN A 116 -22.86 1.76 10.49
N LYS A 117 -23.51 2.24 9.42
CA LYS A 117 -23.90 3.64 9.20
C LYS A 117 -22.72 4.61 9.34
N LEU A 118 -21.55 4.24 8.81
CA LEU A 118 -20.35 5.08 8.87
C LEU A 118 -20.37 6.11 7.74
N ALA A 119 -19.96 7.35 8.04
CA ALA A 119 -19.73 8.38 7.02
C ALA A 119 -18.41 8.10 6.29
N GLU A 120 -18.47 8.02 4.94
CA GLU A 120 -17.30 7.71 4.10
C GLU A 120 -16.55 8.98 3.71
N HIS A 121 -15.23 8.97 3.86
CA HIS A 121 -14.36 10.06 3.43
C HIS A 121 -13.24 9.53 2.53
N ILE A 122 -13.26 9.93 1.27
CA ILE A 122 -12.25 9.53 0.28
C ILE A 122 -10.96 10.29 0.54
N ARG A 123 -9.84 9.57 0.52
CA ARG A 123 -8.49 10.07 0.64
C ARG A 123 -7.59 9.53 -0.48
N ALA A 124 -6.40 10.10 -0.61
CA ALA A 124 -5.43 9.74 -1.65
C ALA A 124 -4.98 8.27 -1.56
N ASP A 125 -4.78 7.76 -0.34
CA ASP A 125 -4.35 6.38 -0.11
C ASP A 125 -4.82 5.82 1.25
N THR A 126 -4.70 4.51 1.42
CA THR A 126 -5.15 3.79 2.63
C THR A 126 -4.25 4.04 3.84
N ALA A 127 -2.94 4.00 3.64
CA ALA A 127 -1.97 4.14 4.72
C ALA A 127 -1.88 5.59 5.22
N GLY A 128 -1.93 6.58 4.31
CA GLY A 128 -2.02 7.99 4.67
C GLY A 128 -3.31 8.33 5.42
N SER A 129 -4.40 7.60 5.15
CA SER A 129 -5.62 7.71 5.97
C SER A 129 -5.39 7.24 7.40
N ALA A 130 -4.68 6.13 7.59
CA ALA A 130 -4.32 5.64 8.92
C ALA A 130 -3.37 6.62 9.63
N GLU A 131 -2.36 7.13 8.93
CA GLU A 131 -1.48 8.18 9.46
C GLU A 131 -2.25 9.42 9.92
N MET A 132 -3.20 9.88 9.10
CA MET A 132 -4.01 11.05 9.43
C MET A 132 -4.80 10.84 10.72
N ILE A 133 -5.57 9.75 10.82
CA ILE A 133 -6.40 9.53 12.02
C ILE A 133 -5.56 9.32 13.28
N SER A 134 -4.35 8.75 13.17
CA SER A 134 -3.46 8.60 14.32
C SER A 134 -3.10 9.94 14.97
N LYS A 135 -3.06 11.01 14.17
CA LYS A 135 -2.73 12.37 14.61
C LYS A 135 -3.92 13.11 15.23
N THR A 136 -5.15 12.80 14.81
CA THR A 136 -6.36 13.48 15.33
C THR A 136 -6.73 13.04 16.74
N LYS A 137 -6.37 11.83 17.13
CA LYS A 137 -6.72 11.17 18.40
C LYS A 137 -8.23 11.15 18.70
N ASP A 138 -9.06 11.29 17.67
CA ASP A 138 -10.52 11.22 17.81
C ASP A 138 -10.98 9.75 17.69
N ILE A 139 -11.57 9.23 18.77
CA ILE A 139 -12.09 7.86 18.83
C ILE A 139 -13.26 7.59 17.89
N LYS A 140 -13.90 8.64 17.35
CA LYS A 140 -14.99 8.51 16.36
C LYS A 140 -14.49 8.28 14.94
N GLN A 141 -13.22 8.54 14.70
CA GLN A 141 -12.59 8.40 13.38
C GLN A 141 -11.91 7.05 13.23
N SER A 142 -12.01 6.51 12.04
CA SER A 142 -11.38 5.23 11.68
C SER A 142 -10.78 5.27 10.27
N ALA A 143 -9.87 4.37 9.97
CA ALA A 143 -9.35 4.18 8.62
C ALA A 143 -9.52 2.72 8.16
N ILE A 144 -9.72 2.52 6.86
CA ILE A 144 -9.60 1.22 6.24
C ILE A 144 -8.21 1.12 5.62
N ALA A 145 -7.35 0.27 6.21
CA ALA A 145 -5.96 0.10 5.78
C ALA A 145 -5.43 -1.31 6.11
N SER A 146 -4.12 -1.52 5.90
CA SER A 146 -3.43 -2.75 6.26
C SER A 146 -3.23 -2.87 7.78
N SER A 147 -2.98 -4.08 8.29
CA SER A 147 -2.57 -4.27 9.68
C SER A 147 -1.21 -3.63 9.99
N LEU A 148 -0.31 -3.58 9.00
CA LEU A 148 0.98 -2.91 9.16
C LEU A 148 0.82 -1.40 9.40
N SER A 149 -0.19 -0.76 8.79
CA SER A 149 -0.49 0.64 9.11
C SER A 149 -0.90 0.83 10.57
N ALA A 150 -1.63 -0.14 11.17
CA ALA A 150 -1.96 -0.06 12.58
C ALA A 150 -0.70 -0.09 13.45
N GLU A 151 0.22 -1.02 13.17
CA GLU A 151 1.48 -1.16 13.91
C GLU A 151 2.35 0.09 13.82
N ILE A 152 2.52 0.63 12.60
CA ILE A 152 3.38 1.80 12.34
C ILE A 152 2.84 3.06 13.00
N TYR A 153 1.52 3.27 12.94
CA TYR A 153 0.89 4.51 13.40
C TYR A 153 0.28 4.43 14.80
N GLY A 154 0.51 3.33 15.53
CA GLY A 154 0.01 3.16 16.90
C GLY A 154 -1.52 3.11 17.00
N LEU A 155 -2.17 2.56 15.97
CA LEU A 155 -3.62 2.34 15.92
C LEU A 155 -3.96 0.89 16.31
N GLU A 156 -5.20 0.67 16.72
CA GLU A 156 -5.71 -0.68 16.97
C GLU A 156 -6.59 -1.17 15.82
N VAL A 157 -6.51 -2.47 15.56
CA VAL A 157 -7.41 -3.15 14.62
C VAL A 157 -8.75 -3.40 15.33
N ILE A 158 -9.72 -2.52 15.11
CA ILE A 158 -11.07 -2.63 15.69
C ILE A 158 -11.81 -3.81 15.10
N LYS A 159 -11.62 -4.04 13.79
CA LYS A 159 -12.22 -5.17 13.09
C LYS A 159 -11.31 -5.67 11.97
N LYS A 160 -11.04 -6.97 12.00
CA LYS A 160 -10.26 -7.63 10.96
C LYS A 160 -11.13 -8.02 9.77
N LYS A 161 -10.55 -7.89 8.57
CA LYS A 161 -10.98 -8.54 7.34
C LYS A 161 -12.41 -8.28 6.91
N TYR A 162 -12.61 -7.21 6.17
CA TYR A 162 -13.86 -6.96 5.46
C TYR A 162 -13.71 -7.31 3.99
N ARG A 163 -14.45 -8.35 3.56
CA ARG A 163 -14.48 -8.70 2.16
C ARG A 163 -15.70 -9.50 1.74
N LYS A 164 -16.33 -9.04 0.62
CA LYS A 164 -17.46 -9.70 -0.03
C LYS A 164 -17.08 -10.83 -0.99
N ARG A 165 -15.81 -10.97 -1.40
CA ARG A 165 -15.39 -11.94 -2.43
C ARG A 165 -14.10 -12.67 -2.07
N LYS A 166 -13.95 -13.91 -2.67
CA LYS A 166 -12.73 -14.71 -2.65
C LYS A 166 -11.50 -13.88 -3.00
N TRP A 167 -10.39 -14.19 -2.36
CA TRP A 167 -9.04 -13.66 -2.42
C TRP A 167 -8.75 -12.74 -3.62
N LYS A 168 -8.45 -11.48 -3.37
CA LYS A 168 -7.83 -10.59 -4.33
C LYS A 168 -6.37 -10.44 -3.97
N PHE A 169 -5.50 -10.76 -4.87
CA PHE A 169 -4.09 -10.46 -4.77
C PHE A 169 -3.82 -9.33 -5.75
N ASP A 170 -3.12 -8.32 -5.30
CA ASP A 170 -2.54 -7.38 -6.23
C ASP A 170 -1.17 -7.91 -6.64
N LYS A 171 -0.99 -8.04 -7.94
CA LYS A 171 0.26 -8.41 -8.53
C LYS A 171 1.17 -7.19 -8.55
N VAL A 172 2.38 -7.35 -8.06
CA VAL A 172 3.40 -6.30 -8.07
C VAL A 172 4.66 -6.83 -8.70
N PHE A 173 5.36 -5.96 -9.43
CA PHE A 173 6.65 -6.27 -10.00
C PHE A 173 7.74 -5.49 -9.27
N SER A 174 8.85 -6.16 -9.00
CA SER A 174 10.10 -5.52 -8.61
C SER A 174 10.98 -5.35 -9.84
N TYR A 175 11.49 -4.15 -10.06
CA TYR A 175 12.38 -3.80 -11.17
C TYR A 175 13.74 -3.37 -10.63
N GLY A 176 14.81 -3.71 -11.36
CA GLY A 176 16.17 -3.31 -11.04
C GLY A 176 17.09 -3.43 -12.26
N GLU A 177 18.33 -2.94 -12.16
CA GLU A 177 19.29 -2.95 -13.26
C GLU A 177 19.86 -4.34 -13.58
N LYS A 178 19.95 -5.23 -12.60
CA LYS A 178 20.56 -6.55 -12.79
C LYS A 178 19.62 -7.51 -13.50
N TYR A 179 20.09 -8.08 -14.59
CA TYR A 179 19.49 -9.26 -15.20
C TYR A 179 19.66 -10.48 -14.29
N PHE A 180 18.57 -11.18 -13.97
CA PHE A 180 18.70 -12.58 -13.62
C PHE A 180 19.01 -13.35 -14.92
N SER A 181 20.26 -13.79 -15.06
CA SER A 181 20.55 -14.90 -15.94
C SER A 181 19.88 -16.13 -15.35
N THR A 182 18.67 -16.46 -15.81
CA THR A 182 18.18 -17.82 -15.71
C THR A 182 19.09 -18.67 -16.59
N ARG A 183 20.10 -19.30 -16.01
CA ARG A 183 20.68 -20.48 -16.64
C ARG A 183 19.57 -21.52 -16.69
N ILE A 184 19.09 -21.77 -17.91
CA ILE A 184 18.31 -22.94 -18.30
C ILE A 184 19.15 -24.17 -18.01
#